data_2848de4ae09df9621bc3d37ce8164443
#
_entry.id   2848de4ae09df9621bc3d37ce8164443
#
_cell.length_a   1.000
_cell.length_b   1.000
_cell.length_c   1.000
_cell.angle_alpha   90.00
_cell.angle_beta   90.00
_cell.angle_gamma   90.00
#
_symmetry.space_group_name_H-M   'P 1'
#
loop_
_entity.id
_entity.type
_entity.pdbx_description
1 polymer ?
#
loop_
_entity_poly.entity_id
_entity_poly.type
_entity_poly.pdbx_seq_one_letter_code
_entity_poly.pdbx_strand_id
1 'polypeptide(L)'
;MPVSGEEMTAVATPAPVADIPLLSISALGVRFGGIVALDGVSFDVGNGQIAGLIGPNGAGKTTLFNCLSRLYEYQQGAILFEGGNLLDTPRHAIASLGIGRTFQNLALFRTMTVVQNIMLGAHCRSRGGFLANALRLPLVAREERAVSAQADRLVQLLDLRDVAHRRVMDLPFGTQKRVELARALASQPKLLLLDEPAGGLNHEEVEGLMALIRRIRDELSLTVLLVEHHMNLVMRVSDKVVALDFGRKIADGTPAQVRADPEVIRAYLGAA
;
A
#
# COMPACT_ATOMS: atom_id res chain seq x y z
N MET A 1 -66.51 -25.20 -15.08
CA MET A 1 -65.86 -24.23 -14.17
C MET A 1 -64.38 -24.43 -14.29
N PRO A 2 -63.61 -23.51 -14.92
CA PRO A 2 -62.16 -23.64 -15.02
C PRO A 2 -61.52 -23.05 -13.76
N VAL A 3 -60.51 -23.76 -13.24
CA VAL A 3 -59.72 -23.43 -12.08
C VAL A 3 -58.62 -22.42 -12.53
N SER A 4 -58.57 -21.32 -11.82
CA SER A 4 -57.60 -20.21 -12.00
C SER A 4 -56.17 -20.70 -11.77
N GLY A 5 -55.29 -20.40 -12.76
CA GLY A 5 -53.84 -20.55 -12.61
C GLY A 5 -53.31 -19.38 -11.75
N GLU A 6 -52.63 -19.74 -10.66
CA GLU A 6 -51.80 -18.79 -9.91
C GLU A 6 -50.52 -18.47 -10.70
N GLU A 7 -50.38 -17.25 -11.13
CA GLU A 7 -49.09 -16.71 -11.64
C GLU A 7 -48.10 -16.63 -10.49
N MET A 8 -47.12 -17.51 -10.51
CA MET A 8 -45.92 -17.42 -9.67
C MET A 8 -45.05 -16.25 -10.15
N THR A 9 -45.16 -15.12 -9.47
CA THR A 9 -44.22 -13.98 -9.63
C THR A 9 -42.81 -14.45 -9.26
N ALA A 10 -41.93 -14.52 -10.26
CA ALA A 10 -40.50 -14.75 -10.07
C ALA A 10 -39.92 -13.59 -9.26
N VAL A 11 -39.46 -13.88 -8.04
CA VAL A 11 -38.68 -12.98 -7.22
C VAL A 11 -37.34 -12.77 -7.92
N ALA A 12 -37.12 -11.56 -8.45
CA ALA A 12 -35.85 -11.17 -9.06
C ALA A 12 -34.73 -11.26 -7.99
N THR A 13 -33.76 -12.13 -8.22
CA THR A 13 -32.53 -12.21 -7.42
C THR A 13 -31.85 -10.83 -7.52
N PRO A 14 -31.53 -10.17 -6.38
CA PRO A 14 -30.83 -8.89 -6.46
C PRO A 14 -29.48 -9.10 -7.16
N ALA A 15 -29.15 -8.23 -8.11
CA ALA A 15 -27.87 -8.21 -8.77
C ALA A 15 -26.75 -8.11 -7.72
N PRO A 16 -25.60 -8.77 -7.88
CA PRO A 16 -24.49 -8.68 -6.95
C PRO A 16 -24.11 -7.20 -6.83
N VAL A 17 -24.11 -6.70 -5.60
CA VAL A 17 -23.59 -5.36 -5.29
C VAL A 17 -22.14 -5.37 -5.79
N ALA A 18 -21.84 -4.56 -6.80
CA ALA A 18 -20.48 -4.44 -7.30
C ALA A 18 -19.60 -4.01 -6.12
N ASP A 19 -18.64 -4.86 -5.75
CA ASP A 19 -17.72 -4.57 -4.65
C ASP A 19 -16.94 -3.30 -5.05
N ILE A 20 -17.18 -2.19 -4.35
CA ILE A 20 -16.50 -0.93 -4.62
C ILE A 20 -15.01 -1.16 -4.35
N PRO A 21 -14.13 -0.94 -5.33
CA PRO A 21 -12.69 -1.12 -5.12
C PRO A 21 -12.19 -0.15 -4.04
N LEU A 22 -11.21 -0.58 -3.24
CA LEU A 22 -10.60 0.29 -2.24
C LEU A 22 -9.90 1.48 -2.88
N LEU A 23 -9.21 1.23 -4.00
CA LEU A 23 -8.53 2.24 -4.81
C LEU A 23 -9.00 2.13 -6.26
N SER A 24 -9.45 3.25 -6.84
CA SER A 24 -9.76 3.35 -8.27
C SER A 24 -8.99 4.51 -8.90
N ILE A 25 -8.30 4.22 -9.98
CA ILE A 25 -7.53 5.20 -10.77
C ILE A 25 -8.14 5.25 -12.16
N SER A 26 -8.53 6.45 -12.61
CA SER A 26 -9.20 6.66 -13.88
C SER A 26 -8.52 7.73 -14.70
N ALA A 27 -8.02 7.34 -15.90
CA ALA A 27 -7.40 8.20 -16.89
C ALA A 27 -6.35 9.18 -16.33
N LEU A 28 -5.53 8.69 -15.37
CA LEU A 28 -4.55 9.50 -14.66
C LEU A 28 -3.46 10.01 -15.60
N GLY A 29 -3.30 11.33 -15.68
CA GLY A 29 -2.27 12.00 -16.47
C GLY A 29 -1.41 12.93 -15.64
N VAL A 30 -0.06 12.79 -15.78
CA VAL A 30 0.93 13.60 -15.09
C VAL A 30 2.00 14.08 -16.07
N ARG A 31 2.28 15.37 -16.04
CA ARG A 31 3.33 16.01 -16.87
C ARG A 31 4.25 16.86 -16.02
N PHE A 32 5.52 16.79 -16.31
CA PHE A 32 6.57 17.66 -15.74
C PHE A 32 7.24 18.43 -16.87
N GLY A 33 6.91 19.72 -17.02
CA GLY A 33 7.35 20.48 -18.18
C GLY A 33 6.92 19.83 -19.48
N GLY A 34 7.88 19.45 -20.33
CA GLY A 34 7.63 18.78 -21.61
C GLY A 34 7.50 17.22 -21.53
N ILE A 35 7.77 16.63 -20.36
CA ILE A 35 7.81 15.17 -20.19
C ILE A 35 6.46 14.67 -19.69
N VAL A 36 5.87 13.69 -20.40
CA VAL A 36 4.68 12.96 -19.96
C VAL A 36 5.14 11.79 -19.09
N ALA A 37 4.84 11.85 -17.81
CA ALA A 37 5.21 10.82 -16.84
C ALA A 37 4.13 9.75 -16.66
N LEU A 38 2.84 10.14 -16.77
CA LEU A 38 1.69 9.24 -16.83
C LEU A 38 0.74 9.74 -17.90
N ASP A 39 0.19 8.82 -18.70
CA ASP A 39 -0.68 9.10 -19.85
C ASP A 39 -1.90 8.19 -19.83
N GLY A 40 -2.98 8.65 -19.19
CA GLY A 40 -4.27 7.97 -19.15
C GLY A 40 -4.30 6.65 -18.38
N VAL A 41 -3.48 6.50 -17.34
CA VAL A 41 -3.42 5.26 -16.54
C VAL A 41 -4.73 5.02 -15.80
N SER A 42 -5.30 3.80 -15.95
CA SER A 42 -6.55 3.40 -15.30
C SER A 42 -6.46 1.96 -14.81
N PHE A 43 -6.73 1.74 -13.52
CA PHE A 43 -6.88 0.41 -12.91
C PHE A 43 -7.49 0.53 -11.50
N ASP A 44 -7.99 -0.60 -10.99
CA ASP A 44 -8.57 -0.70 -9.67
C ASP A 44 -7.81 -1.67 -8.79
N VAL A 45 -7.87 -1.48 -7.46
CA VAL A 45 -7.37 -2.41 -6.45
C VAL A 45 -8.50 -2.72 -5.48
N GLY A 46 -8.85 -4.01 -5.38
CA GLY A 46 -9.89 -4.51 -4.48
C GLY A 46 -9.46 -4.51 -3.02
N ASN A 47 -10.43 -4.60 -2.11
CA ASN A 47 -10.17 -4.75 -0.68
C ASN A 47 -9.44 -6.08 -0.39
N GLY A 48 -8.42 -6.04 0.49
CA GLY A 48 -7.64 -7.22 0.87
C GLY A 48 -6.75 -7.78 -0.23
N GLN A 49 -6.62 -7.11 -1.37
CA GLN A 49 -5.83 -7.54 -2.52
C GLN A 49 -4.37 -7.09 -2.41
N ILE A 50 -3.45 -7.95 -2.81
CA ILE A 50 -2.07 -7.56 -3.10
C ILE A 50 -1.97 -7.29 -4.60
N ALA A 51 -1.85 -6.01 -4.98
CA ALA A 51 -1.64 -5.59 -6.37
C ALA A 51 -0.16 -5.27 -6.59
N GLY A 52 0.46 -5.89 -7.60
CA GLY A 52 1.82 -5.59 -8.03
C GLY A 52 1.81 -4.56 -9.16
N LEU A 53 2.67 -3.56 -9.07
CA LEU A 53 2.91 -2.58 -10.13
C LEU A 53 4.32 -2.78 -10.69
N ILE A 54 4.40 -3.19 -11.93
CA ILE A 54 5.66 -3.52 -12.60
C ILE A 54 5.89 -2.60 -13.81
N GLY A 55 7.10 -2.63 -14.36
CA GLY A 55 7.49 -1.89 -15.55
C GLY A 55 8.97 -1.53 -15.54
N PRO A 56 9.56 -1.18 -16.68
CA PRO A 56 10.95 -0.72 -16.78
C PRO A 56 11.23 0.54 -15.94
N ASN A 57 12.51 0.91 -15.84
CA ASN A 57 12.89 2.19 -15.26
C ASN A 57 12.32 3.32 -16.12
N GLY A 58 11.75 4.34 -15.48
CA GLY A 58 11.08 5.43 -16.20
C GLY A 58 9.63 5.15 -16.64
N ALA A 59 9.07 3.96 -16.37
CA ALA A 59 7.70 3.63 -16.75
C ALA A 59 6.60 4.43 -16.01
N GLY A 60 6.96 5.26 -15.00
CA GLY A 60 6.01 6.09 -14.26
C GLY A 60 5.59 5.55 -12.89
N LYS A 61 6.11 4.39 -12.44
CA LYS A 61 5.74 3.76 -11.17
C LYS A 61 5.90 4.68 -9.96
N THR A 62 7.07 5.29 -9.79
CA THR A 62 7.35 6.24 -8.70
C THR A 62 6.47 7.50 -8.79
N THR A 63 6.17 7.97 -10.00
CA THR A 63 5.25 9.10 -10.20
C THR A 63 3.86 8.75 -9.70
N LEU A 64 3.36 7.57 -10.03
CA LEU A 64 2.07 7.10 -9.54
C LEU A 64 2.03 7.02 -8.00
N PHE A 65 3.06 6.42 -7.38
CA PHE A 65 3.17 6.34 -5.90
C PHE A 65 3.21 7.73 -5.26
N ASN A 66 3.87 8.68 -5.89
CA ASN A 66 3.91 10.07 -5.41
C ASN A 66 2.55 10.76 -5.55
N CYS A 67 1.74 10.44 -6.57
CA CYS A 67 0.36 10.92 -6.68
C CYS A 67 -0.52 10.30 -5.58
N LEU A 68 -0.42 9.00 -5.33
CA LEU A 68 -1.15 8.30 -4.26
C LEU A 68 -0.82 8.84 -2.86
N SER A 69 0.41 9.28 -2.66
CA SER A 69 0.87 9.90 -1.41
C SER A 69 0.63 11.41 -1.38
N ARG A 70 0.00 11.99 -2.39
CA ARG A 70 -0.21 13.45 -2.54
C ARG A 70 1.09 14.26 -2.51
N LEU A 71 2.24 13.63 -2.83
CA LEU A 71 3.51 14.34 -3.03
C LEU A 71 3.54 15.06 -4.38
N TYR A 72 2.91 14.47 -5.39
CA TYR A 72 2.68 15.10 -6.70
C TYR A 72 1.18 15.31 -6.93
N GLU A 73 0.87 16.37 -7.65
CA GLU A 73 -0.47 16.63 -8.18
C GLU A 73 -0.55 16.11 -9.61
N TYR A 74 -1.71 15.59 -9.98
CA TYR A 74 -2.00 15.16 -11.34
C TYR A 74 -2.88 16.19 -12.04
N GLN A 75 -2.74 16.30 -13.36
CA GLN A 75 -3.44 17.30 -14.15
C GLN A 75 -4.70 16.73 -14.82
N GLN A 76 -4.78 15.40 -14.97
CA GLN A 76 -5.89 14.73 -15.64
C GLN A 76 -6.29 13.48 -14.86
N GLY A 77 -7.57 13.10 -15.00
CA GLY A 77 -8.10 11.89 -14.38
C GLY A 77 -8.51 12.07 -12.92
N ALA A 78 -8.70 10.97 -12.24
CA ALA A 78 -9.08 10.93 -10.84
C ALA A 78 -8.45 9.73 -10.13
N ILE A 79 -8.17 9.89 -8.84
CA ILE A 79 -7.84 8.82 -7.90
C ILE A 79 -8.91 8.83 -6.82
N LEU A 80 -9.68 7.74 -6.72
CA LEU A 80 -10.67 7.54 -5.69
C LEU A 80 -10.15 6.52 -4.68
N PHE A 81 -10.23 6.87 -3.41
CA PHE A 81 -9.95 5.98 -2.28
C PHE A 81 -11.22 5.83 -1.45
N GLU A 82 -11.74 4.60 -1.31
CA GLU A 82 -13.06 4.34 -0.70
C GLU A 82 -14.18 5.21 -1.30
N GLY A 83 -14.13 5.47 -2.61
CA GLY A 83 -15.08 6.32 -3.32
C GLY A 83 -14.87 7.84 -3.16
N GLY A 84 -14.02 8.28 -2.24
CA GLY A 84 -13.65 9.68 -2.05
C GLY A 84 -12.51 10.12 -2.97
N ASN A 85 -12.57 11.34 -3.53
CA ASN A 85 -11.49 11.85 -4.36
C ASN A 85 -10.27 12.20 -3.49
N LEU A 86 -9.12 11.65 -3.86
CA LEU A 86 -7.88 11.84 -3.11
C LEU A 86 -7.39 13.30 -3.12
N LEU A 87 -7.74 14.09 -4.15
CA LEU A 87 -7.40 15.52 -4.22
C LEU A 87 -8.07 16.35 -3.13
N ASP A 88 -9.22 15.91 -2.63
CA ASP A 88 -9.96 16.61 -1.56
C ASP A 88 -9.28 16.45 -0.19
N THR A 89 -8.31 15.52 -0.10
CA THR A 89 -7.58 15.26 1.14
C THR A 89 -6.25 16.01 1.14
N PRO A 90 -5.95 16.84 2.14
CA PRO A 90 -4.67 17.52 2.24
C PRO A 90 -3.52 16.52 2.49
N ARG A 91 -2.30 16.84 2.04
CA ARG A 91 -1.13 15.92 2.11
C ARG A 91 -0.87 15.35 3.50
N HIS A 92 -0.96 16.17 4.53
CA HIS A 92 -0.71 15.75 5.91
C HIS A 92 -1.77 14.78 6.46
N ALA A 93 -2.95 14.71 5.85
CA ALA A 93 -4.05 13.85 6.29
C ALA A 93 -4.09 12.49 5.57
N ILE A 94 -3.22 12.23 4.59
CA ILE A 94 -3.19 10.97 3.82
C ILE A 94 -3.01 9.74 4.74
N ALA A 95 -2.11 9.82 5.71
CA ALA A 95 -1.92 8.73 6.67
C ALA A 95 -3.16 8.52 7.55
N SER A 96 -3.85 9.59 7.95
CA SER A 96 -5.10 9.52 8.73
C SER A 96 -6.28 9.02 7.90
N LEU A 97 -6.27 9.23 6.58
CA LEU A 97 -7.24 8.67 5.65
C LEU A 97 -7.13 7.14 5.57
N GLY A 98 -5.96 6.59 5.86
CA GLY A 98 -5.71 5.14 5.85
C GLY A 98 -4.77 4.68 4.74
N ILE A 99 -3.94 5.57 4.19
CA ILE A 99 -2.89 5.23 3.22
C ILE A 99 -1.54 5.31 3.92
N GLY A 100 -0.91 4.15 4.14
CA GLY A 100 0.47 4.03 4.65
C GLY A 100 1.45 3.84 3.52
N ARG A 101 2.70 4.30 3.67
CA ARG A 101 3.77 4.11 2.69
C ARG A 101 5.10 3.79 3.35
N THR A 102 5.84 2.83 2.78
CA THR A 102 7.28 2.70 2.98
C THR A 102 8.01 3.53 1.92
N PHE A 103 9.26 3.90 2.18
CA PHE A 103 10.06 4.67 1.24
C PHE A 103 11.23 3.82 0.74
N GLN A 104 11.68 4.07 -0.48
CA GLN A 104 12.83 3.39 -1.08
C GLN A 104 14.10 3.51 -0.21
N ASN A 105 14.33 4.70 0.37
CA ASN A 105 15.36 4.90 1.38
C ASN A 105 14.76 4.81 2.77
N LEU A 106 15.33 3.96 3.63
CA LEU A 106 14.88 3.79 5.01
C LEU A 106 14.75 5.13 5.72
N ALA A 107 13.50 5.57 5.91
CA ALA A 107 13.21 6.85 6.56
C ALA A 107 13.12 6.68 8.10
N LEU A 108 13.99 5.86 8.69
CA LEU A 108 14.01 5.54 10.12
C LEU A 108 14.84 6.55 10.92
N PHE A 109 14.39 6.80 12.16
CA PHE A 109 15.18 7.55 13.14
C PHE A 109 16.24 6.63 13.74
N ARG A 110 17.45 6.71 13.21
CA ARG A 110 18.55 5.76 13.45
C ARG A 110 18.97 5.67 14.92
N THR A 111 18.88 6.78 15.67
CA THR A 111 19.25 6.87 17.09
C THR A 111 18.15 6.39 18.04
N MET A 112 16.92 6.26 17.55
CA MET A 112 15.79 5.74 18.32
C MET A 112 15.78 4.20 18.31
N THR A 113 15.13 3.62 19.32
CA THR A 113 14.89 2.18 19.39
C THR A 113 13.83 1.74 18.37
N VAL A 114 13.72 0.43 18.15
CA VAL A 114 12.67 -0.17 17.31
C VAL A 114 11.29 0.25 17.77
N VAL A 115 10.96 0.06 19.05
CA VAL A 115 9.65 0.45 19.62
C VAL A 115 9.37 1.93 19.43
N GLN A 116 10.35 2.80 19.68
CA GLN A 116 10.17 4.24 19.49
C GLN A 116 9.88 4.61 18.03
N ASN A 117 10.56 3.98 17.07
CA ASN A 117 10.27 4.19 15.66
C ASN A 117 8.85 3.74 15.29
N ILE A 118 8.39 2.60 15.81
CA ILE A 118 7.04 2.08 15.57
C ILE A 118 5.98 3.02 16.18
N MET A 119 6.17 3.43 17.43
CA MET A 119 5.25 4.36 18.13
C MET A 119 5.11 5.68 17.38
N LEU A 120 6.22 6.19 16.80
CA LEU A 120 6.18 7.41 15.99
C LEU A 120 5.30 7.27 14.75
N GLY A 121 5.22 6.07 14.15
CA GLY A 121 4.32 5.77 13.04
C GLY A 121 2.83 5.94 13.38
N ALA A 122 2.46 5.79 14.65
CA ALA A 122 1.09 5.97 15.11
C ALA A 122 0.71 7.45 15.38
N HIS A 123 1.66 8.40 15.26
CA HIS A 123 1.45 9.82 15.61
C HIS A 123 0.31 10.47 14.83
N CYS A 124 0.08 10.09 13.56
CA CYS A 124 -1.02 10.61 12.75
C CYS A 124 -2.42 10.31 13.35
N ARG A 125 -2.53 9.37 14.28
CA ARG A 125 -3.78 8.97 14.95
C ARG A 125 -3.96 9.61 16.32
N SER A 126 -2.91 10.27 16.87
CA SER A 126 -3.01 10.97 18.16
C SER A 126 -3.89 12.22 18.00
N ARG A 127 -4.88 12.35 18.87
CA ARG A 127 -5.78 13.50 18.98
C ARG A 127 -5.37 14.46 20.11
N GLY A 128 -4.39 14.09 20.90
CA GLY A 128 -3.88 14.91 22.00
C GLY A 128 -3.20 16.17 21.47
N GLY A 129 -3.87 17.32 21.54
CA GLY A 129 -3.29 18.62 21.24
C GLY A 129 -2.19 18.98 22.26
N PHE A 130 -1.37 20.01 21.93
CA PHE A 130 -0.26 20.48 22.76
C PHE A 130 -0.67 20.74 24.24
N LEU A 131 -1.85 21.33 24.48
CA LEU A 131 -2.38 21.61 25.82
C LEU A 131 -2.73 20.33 26.59
N ALA A 132 -3.34 19.33 25.95
CA ALA A 132 -3.68 18.05 26.56
C ALA A 132 -2.42 17.28 26.98
N ASN A 133 -1.39 17.29 26.14
CA ASN A 133 -0.08 16.69 26.43
C ASN A 133 0.64 17.43 27.56
N ALA A 134 0.64 18.77 27.57
CA ALA A 134 1.27 19.59 28.61
C ALA A 134 0.62 19.37 29.97
N LEU A 135 -0.69 19.21 30.05
CA LEU A 135 -1.46 18.98 31.28
C LEU A 135 -1.51 17.49 31.67
N ARG A 136 -0.91 16.60 30.96
CA ARG A 136 -0.91 15.12 31.19
C ARG A 136 -2.30 14.58 31.51
N LEU A 137 -3.30 14.99 30.73
CA LEU A 137 -4.69 14.60 30.98
C LEU A 137 -4.84 13.05 30.90
N PRO A 138 -5.78 12.45 31.65
CA PRO A 138 -6.02 10.99 31.60
C PRO A 138 -6.25 10.42 30.20
N LEU A 139 -6.77 11.24 29.27
CA LEU A 139 -6.94 10.92 27.86
C LEU A 139 -5.59 10.62 27.18
N VAL A 140 -4.58 11.45 27.43
CA VAL A 140 -3.22 11.27 26.87
C VAL A 140 -2.62 9.95 27.35
N ALA A 141 -2.72 9.66 28.65
CA ALA A 141 -2.21 8.40 29.21
C ALA A 141 -2.94 7.16 28.64
N ARG A 142 -4.21 7.31 28.24
CA ARG A 142 -4.95 6.23 27.56
C ARG A 142 -4.49 6.07 26.11
N GLU A 143 -4.28 7.16 25.38
CA GLU A 143 -3.73 7.15 24.03
C GLU A 143 -2.32 6.56 24.00
N GLU A 144 -1.43 6.97 24.90
CA GLU A 144 -0.06 6.42 25.00
C GLU A 144 -0.07 4.91 25.25
N ARG A 145 -0.94 4.43 26.15
CA ARG A 145 -1.09 2.97 26.38
C ARG A 145 -1.61 2.24 25.16
N ALA A 146 -2.55 2.80 24.41
CA ALA A 146 -3.06 2.22 23.19
C ALA A 146 -1.98 2.15 22.09
N VAL A 147 -1.18 3.20 21.94
CA VAL A 147 -0.05 3.26 20.99
C VAL A 147 1.03 2.24 21.38
N SER A 148 1.37 2.14 22.69
CA SER A 148 2.32 1.14 23.17
C SER A 148 1.84 -0.28 22.91
N ALA A 149 0.58 -0.61 23.24
CA ALA A 149 0.00 -1.92 22.99
C ALA A 149 -0.07 -2.27 21.49
N GLN A 150 -0.25 -1.28 20.62
CA GLN A 150 -0.17 -1.43 19.19
C GLN A 150 1.26 -1.72 18.74
N ALA A 151 2.25 -0.97 19.26
CA ALA A 151 3.65 -1.19 18.94
C ALA A 151 4.10 -2.60 19.35
N ASP A 152 3.69 -3.08 20.54
CA ASP A 152 3.99 -4.44 21.00
C ASP A 152 3.40 -5.52 20.08
N ARG A 153 2.17 -5.34 19.59
CA ARG A 153 1.57 -6.25 18.60
C ARG A 153 2.36 -6.28 17.30
N LEU A 154 2.78 -5.13 16.80
CA LEU A 154 3.57 -5.03 15.56
C LEU A 154 4.99 -5.61 15.75
N VAL A 155 5.60 -5.43 16.90
CA VAL A 155 6.87 -6.07 17.28
C VAL A 155 6.75 -7.60 17.22
N GLN A 156 5.63 -8.15 17.69
CA GLN A 156 5.35 -9.58 17.61
C GLN A 156 5.12 -10.05 16.18
N LEU A 157 4.23 -9.35 15.46
CA LEU A 157 3.83 -9.69 14.08
C LEU A 157 5.03 -9.68 13.11
N LEU A 158 6.00 -8.79 13.33
CA LEU A 158 7.15 -8.63 12.44
C LEU A 158 8.44 -9.29 12.96
N ASP A 159 8.31 -10.14 13.98
CA ASP A 159 9.44 -10.89 14.58
C ASP A 159 10.59 -9.97 15.04
N LEU A 160 10.23 -8.88 15.75
CA LEU A 160 11.17 -7.86 16.24
C LEU A 160 11.39 -7.90 17.77
N ARG A 161 10.89 -8.93 18.48
CA ARG A 161 10.92 -8.98 19.95
C ARG A 161 12.33 -8.85 20.54
N ASP A 162 13.29 -9.61 19.98
CA ASP A 162 14.65 -9.66 20.51
C ASP A 162 15.45 -8.37 20.30
N VAL A 163 14.94 -7.50 19.42
CA VAL A 163 15.58 -6.22 19.08
C VAL A 163 14.73 -5.00 19.42
N ALA A 164 13.58 -5.18 20.06
CA ALA A 164 12.57 -4.14 20.32
C ALA A 164 13.16 -2.87 20.98
N HIS A 165 14.11 -3.03 21.89
CA HIS A 165 14.76 -1.96 22.63
C HIS A 165 16.15 -1.57 22.10
N ARG A 166 16.63 -2.20 21.01
CA ARG A 166 17.90 -1.85 20.36
C ARG A 166 17.70 -0.62 19.47
N ARG A 167 18.75 0.17 19.29
CA ARG A 167 18.76 1.27 18.33
C ARG A 167 18.72 0.75 16.91
N VAL A 168 17.98 1.40 16.04
CA VAL A 168 17.83 0.97 14.66
C VAL A 168 19.16 0.94 13.91
N MET A 169 20.08 1.87 14.19
CA MET A 169 21.41 1.91 13.57
C MET A 169 22.27 0.67 13.84
N ASP A 170 22.01 -0.06 14.91
CA ASP A 170 22.77 -1.24 15.33
C ASP A 170 22.20 -2.56 14.77
N LEU A 171 21.20 -2.48 13.89
CA LEU A 171 20.50 -3.64 13.34
C LEU A 171 20.96 -3.96 11.92
N PRO A 172 20.93 -5.24 11.52
CA PRO A 172 21.09 -5.65 10.13
C PRO A 172 20.07 -4.98 9.22
N PHE A 173 20.41 -4.78 7.95
CA PHE A 173 19.59 -4.04 6.98
C PHE A 173 18.20 -4.68 6.80
N GLY A 174 18.09 -6.00 6.67
CA GLY A 174 16.81 -6.71 6.58
C GLY A 174 15.92 -6.50 7.80
N THR A 175 16.52 -6.40 9.02
CA THR A 175 15.77 -6.07 10.23
C THR A 175 15.30 -4.61 10.21
N GLN A 176 16.11 -3.67 9.72
CA GLN A 176 15.71 -2.27 9.57
C GLN A 176 14.51 -2.15 8.60
N LYS A 177 14.47 -2.92 7.51
CA LYS A 177 13.32 -3.00 6.59
C LYS A 177 12.04 -3.47 7.30
N ARG A 178 12.14 -4.45 8.20
CA ARG A 178 10.98 -4.87 9.03
C ARG A 178 10.52 -3.77 9.98
N VAL A 179 11.44 -3.00 10.56
CA VAL A 179 11.10 -1.84 11.41
C VAL A 179 10.40 -0.74 10.61
N GLU A 180 10.83 -0.47 9.39
CA GLU A 180 10.18 0.48 8.50
C GLU A 180 8.73 0.05 8.18
N LEU A 181 8.56 -1.23 7.86
CA LEU A 181 7.24 -1.82 7.63
C LEU A 181 6.35 -1.72 8.88
N ALA A 182 6.90 -2.04 10.08
CA ALA A 182 6.19 -1.89 11.35
C ALA A 182 5.74 -0.45 11.60
N ARG A 183 6.61 0.52 11.31
CA ARG A 183 6.28 1.94 11.45
C ARG A 183 5.17 2.37 10.50
N ALA A 184 5.18 1.91 9.25
CA ALA A 184 4.11 2.19 8.30
C ALA A 184 2.77 1.58 8.75
N LEU A 185 2.79 0.35 9.28
CA LEU A 185 1.62 -0.35 9.81
C LEU A 185 1.07 0.28 11.11
N ALA A 186 1.89 1.01 11.87
CA ALA A 186 1.45 1.66 13.10
C ALA A 186 0.38 2.74 12.88
N SER A 187 0.32 3.32 11.66
CA SER A 187 -0.79 4.19 11.25
C SER A 187 -2.11 3.44 11.03
N GLN A 188 -2.14 2.10 11.12
CA GLN A 188 -3.28 1.23 10.80
C GLN A 188 -3.87 1.53 9.42
N PRO A 189 -3.08 1.43 8.36
CA PRO A 189 -3.54 1.75 7.02
C PRO A 189 -4.56 0.72 6.54
N LYS A 190 -5.45 1.14 5.63
CA LYS A 190 -6.29 0.25 4.81
C LYS A 190 -5.57 -0.13 3.51
N LEU A 191 -4.75 0.80 2.99
CA LEU A 191 -3.88 0.62 1.83
C LEU A 191 -2.43 0.85 2.25
N LEU A 192 -1.57 -0.15 2.02
CA LEU A 192 -0.14 -0.03 2.23
C LEU A 192 0.58 0.04 0.87
N LEU A 193 1.30 1.13 0.66
CA LEU A 193 2.15 1.34 -0.50
C LEU A 193 3.57 0.87 -0.17
N LEU A 194 4.05 -0.18 -0.86
CA LEU A 194 5.39 -0.73 -0.71
C LEU A 194 6.25 -0.34 -1.92
N ASP A 195 7.26 0.48 -1.70
CA ASP A 195 8.15 1.01 -2.74
C ASP A 195 9.49 0.26 -2.70
N GLU A 196 9.69 -0.70 -3.60
CA GLU A 196 10.86 -1.58 -3.73
C GLU A 196 11.31 -2.19 -2.38
N PRO A 197 10.42 -2.89 -1.67
CA PRO A 197 10.71 -3.38 -0.33
C PRO A 197 11.83 -4.43 -0.29
N ALA A 198 12.08 -5.15 -1.40
CA ALA A 198 13.14 -6.15 -1.51
C ALA A 198 14.52 -5.56 -1.85
N GLY A 199 14.60 -4.28 -2.17
CA GLY A 199 15.88 -3.65 -2.53
C GLY A 199 16.94 -3.80 -1.44
N GLY A 200 18.11 -4.36 -1.81
CA GLY A 200 19.24 -4.58 -0.91
C GLY A 200 19.15 -5.84 -0.04
N LEU A 201 18.12 -6.67 -0.19
CA LEU A 201 17.98 -7.95 0.51
C LEU A 201 18.62 -9.10 -0.28
N ASN A 202 19.13 -10.09 0.42
CA ASN A 202 19.54 -11.36 -0.19
C ASN A 202 18.33 -12.26 -0.50
N HIS A 203 18.56 -13.38 -1.20
CA HIS A 203 17.47 -14.23 -1.67
C HIS A 203 16.60 -14.81 -0.52
N GLU A 204 17.21 -15.22 0.59
CA GLU A 204 16.51 -15.77 1.76
C GLU A 204 15.66 -14.68 2.45
N GLU A 205 16.22 -13.48 2.60
CA GLU A 205 15.50 -12.32 3.16
C GLU A 205 14.31 -11.92 2.28
N VAL A 206 14.43 -12.02 0.95
CA VAL A 206 13.34 -11.76 0.00
C VAL A 206 12.20 -12.78 0.19
N GLU A 207 12.53 -14.07 0.33
CA GLU A 207 11.52 -15.12 0.60
C GLU A 207 10.80 -14.85 1.94
N GLY A 208 11.54 -14.50 2.98
CA GLY A 208 10.99 -14.13 4.28
C GLY A 208 10.08 -12.89 4.20
N LEU A 209 10.48 -11.90 3.40
CA LEU A 209 9.66 -10.69 3.18
C LEU A 209 8.34 -11.02 2.46
N MET A 210 8.36 -11.88 1.44
CA MET A 210 7.14 -12.31 0.74
C MET A 210 6.15 -12.99 1.68
N ALA A 211 6.64 -13.92 2.51
CA ALA A 211 5.80 -14.58 3.52
C ALA A 211 5.22 -13.57 4.51
N LEU A 212 6.03 -12.59 4.91
CA LEU A 212 5.63 -11.52 5.83
C LEU A 212 4.54 -10.62 5.21
N ILE A 213 4.69 -10.20 3.95
CA ILE A 213 3.68 -9.37 3.24
C ILE A 213 2.33 -10.09 3.20
N ARG A 214 2.30 -11.39 2.89
CA ARG A 214 1.06 -12.17 2.92
C ARG A 214 0.47 -12.26 4.32
N ARG A 215 1.29 -12.57 5.33
CA ARG A 215 0.86 -12.67 6.72
C ARG A 215 0.21 -11.38 7.21
N ILE A 216 0.84 -10.22 6.98
CA ILE A 216 0.27 -8.93 7.40
C ILE A 216 -1.02 -8.59 6.64
N ARG A 217 -1.11 -8.90 5.34
CA ARG A 217 -2.34 -8.74 4.57
C ARG A 217 -3.47 -9.53 5.20
N ASP A 218 -3.23 -10.81 5.51
CA ASP A 218 -4.25 -11.72 6.04
C ASP A 218 -4.64 -11.35 7.48
N GLU A 219 -3.67 -11.13 8.38
CA GLU A 219 -3.93 -10.84 9.79
C GLU A 219 -4.52 -9.44 10.03
N LEU A 220 -4.19 -8.46 9.18
CA LEU A 220 -4.66 -7.08 9.33
C LEU A 220 -5.78 -6.71 8.34
N SER A 221 -6.23 -7.65 7.49
CA SER A 221 -7.19 -7.39 6.39
C SER A 221 -6.76 -6.20 5.52
N LEU A 222 -5.46 -6.14 5.20
CA LEU A 222 -4.81 -5.02 4.56
C LEU A 222 -4.81 -5.16 3.05
N THR A 223 -5.03 -4.08 2.33
CA THR A 223 -4.77 -3.99 0.89
C THR A 223 -3.34 -3.50 0.66
N VAL A 224 -2.64 -4.10 -0.28
CA VAL A 224 -1.24 -3.76 -0.58
C VAL A 224 -1.10 -3.39 -2.05
N LEU A 225 -0.45 -2.26 -2.33
CA LEU A 225 0.06 -1.93 -3.66
C LEU A 225 1.58 -1.92 -3.60
N LEU A 226 2.20 -2.83 -4.35
CA LEU A 226 3.63 -3.14 -4.31
C LEU A 226 4.29 -2.72 -5.62
N VAL A 227 5.29 -1.84 -5.57
CA VAL A 227 6.21 -1.60 -6.70
C VAL A 227 7.47 -2.42 -6.51
N GLU A 228 7.81 -3.21 -7.51
CA GLU A 228 9.04 -4.01 -7.53
C GLU A 228 9.55 -4.23 -8.96
N HIS A 229 10.86 -4.39 -9.07
CA HIS A 229 11.51 -4.77 -10.33
C HIS A 229 11.88 -6.26 -10.38
N HIS A 230 11.82 -6.95 -9.24
CA HIS A 230 12.02 -8.41 -9.16
C HIS A 230 10.72 -9.14 -9.56
N MET A 231 10.59 -9.45 -10.87
CA MET A 231 9.39 -10.09 -11.44
C MET A 231 8.94 -11.33 -10.67
N ASN A 232 9.89 -12.21 -10.29
CA ASN A 232 9.57 -13.45 -9.58
C ASN A 232 8.89 -13.18 -8.23
N LEU A 233 9.30 -12.12 -7.51
CA LEU A 233 8.68 -11.73 -6.26
C LEU A 233 7.25 -11.29 -6.51
N VAL A 234 7.05 -10.33 -7.43
CA VAL A 234 5.73 -9.78 -7.73
C VAL A 234 4.76 -10.87 -8.16
N MET A 235 5.18 -11.72 -9.12
CA MET A 235 4.32 -12.80 -9.65
C MET A 235 3.94 -13.84 -8.59
N ARG A 236 4.75 -14.01 -7.55
CA ARG A 236 4.48 -14.97 -6.47
C ARG A 236 3.62 -14.39 -5.36
N VAL A 237 3.73 -13.09 -5.06
CA VAL A 237 3.06 -12.48 -3.89
C VAL A 237 1.74 -11.81 -4.25
N SER A 238 1.56 -11.38 -5.50
CA SER A 238 0.41 -10.58 -5.92
C SER A 238 -0.78 -11.44 -6.36
N ASP A 239 -1.98 -10.97 -6.08
CA ASP A 239 -3.23 -11.50 -6.59
C ASP A 239 -3.54 -10.91 -7.98
N LYS A 240 -3.09 -9.67 -8.21
CA LYS A 240 -3.25 -8.89 -9.43
C LYS A 240 -1.93 -8.18 -9.77
N VAL A 241 -1.64 -8.03 -11.05
CA VAL A 241 -0.48 -7.28 -11.53
C VAL A 241 -0.90 -6.27 -12.59
N VAL A 242 -0.39 -5.05 -12.45
CA VAL A 242 -0.53 -3.97 -13.43
C VAL A 242 0.86 -3.67 -14.00
N ALA A 243 1.00 -3.67 -15.31
CA ALA A 243 2.25 -3.34 -15.99
C ALA A 243 2.15 -1.96 -16.64
N LEU A 244 3.18 -1.14 -16.38
CA LEU A 244 3.34 0.18 -17.02
C LEU A 244 4.55 0.16 -17.96
N ASP A 245 4.43 0.90 -19.07
CA ASP A 245 5.53 1.26 -19.94
C ASP A 245 5.34 2.68 -20.48
N PHE A 246 6.39 3.51 -20.44
CA PHE A 246 6.37 4.92 -20.85
C PHE A 246 5.13 5.71 -20.36
N GLY A 247 4.73 5.51 -19.11
CA GLY A 247 3.60 6.19 -18.48
C GLY A 247 2.23 5.64 -18.85
N ARG A 248 2.12 4.54 -19.61
CA ARG A 248 0.87 3.90 -20.00
C ARG A 248 0.72 2.53 -19.38
N LYS A 249 -0.52 2.13 -19.12
CA LYS A 249 -0.83 0.76 -18.73
C LYS A 249 -0.80 -0.13 -19.96
N ILE A 250 0.06 -1.15 -19.95
CA ILE A 250 0.19 -2.13 -21.03
C ILE A 250 -0.48 -3.46 -20.70
N ALA A 251 -0.59 -3.81 -19.40
CA ALA A 251 -1.31 -5.01 -18.98
C ALA A 251 -1.96 -4.82 -17.60
N ASP A 252 -3.04 -5.58 -17.34
CA ASP A 252 -3.78 -5.56 -16.07
C ASP A 252 -4.50 -6.91 -15.92
N GLY A 253 -4.11 -7.73 -14.96
CA GLY A 253 -4.68 -9.06 -14.79
C GLY A 253 -4.00 -9.89 -13.71
N THR A 254 -4.24 -11.20 -13.76
CA THR A 254 -3.56 -12.14 -12.87
C THR A 254 -2.06 -12.22 -13.20
N PRO A 255 -1.20 -12.62 -12.26
CA PRO A 255 0.23 -12.80 -12.52
C PRO A 255 0.53 -13.67 -13.76
N ALA A 256 -0.25 -14.74 -13.97
CA ALA A 256 -0.08 -15.64 -15.11
C ALA A 256 -0.42 -14.95 -16.43
N GLN A 257 -1.49 -14.16 -16.49
CA GLN A 257 -1.89 -13.40 -17.67
C GLN A 257 -0.84 -12.35 -18.03
N VAL A 258 -0.42 -11.53 -17.06
CA VAL A 258 0.55 -10.46 -17.28
C VAL A 258 1.93 -11.01 -17.66
N ARG A 259 2.34 -12.14 -17.10
CA ARG A 259 3.59 -12.81 -17.46
C ARG A 259 3.62 -13.30 -18.91
N ALA A 260 2.48 -13.72 -19.45
CA ALA A 260 2.35 -14.23 -20.81
C ALA A 260 2.04 -13.11 -21.84
N ASP A 261 1.83 -11.88 -21.41
CA ASP A 261 1.44 -10.77 -22.27
C ASP A 261 2.60 -10.35 -23.18
N PRO A 262 2.40 -10.33 -24.53
CA PRO A 262 3.45 -9.97 -25.49
C PRO A 262 3.97 -8.54 -25.31
N GLU A 263 3.14 -7.58 -24.88
CA GLU A 263 3.57 -6.19 -24.69
C GLU A 263 4.46 -6.08 -23.44
N VAL A 264 4.13 -6.82 -22.38
CA VAL A 264 4.96 -6.90 -21.16
C VAL A 264 6.32 -7.54 -21.50
N ILE A 265 6.32 -8.66 -22.23
CA ILE A 265 7.56 -9.32 -22.66
C ILE A 265 8.42 -8.35 -23.50
N ARG A 266 7.83 -7.64 -24.45
CA ARG A 266 8.53 -6.65 -25.29
C ARG A 266 9.12 -5.51 -24.46
N ALA A 267 8.36 -4.95 -23.52
CA ALA A 267 8.82 -3.85 -22.66
C ALA A 267 10.06 -4.22 -21.82
N TYR A 268 10.17 -5.47 -21.39
CA TYR A 268 11.32 -5.95 -20.62
C TYR A 268 12.49 -6.45 -21.49
N LEU A 269 12.23 -7.04 -22.66
CA LEU A 269 13.29 -7.51 -23.57
C LEU A 269 13.81 -6.40 -24.50
N GLY A 270 12.98 -5.40 -24.82
CA GLY A 270 13.40 -4.24 -25.64
C GLY A 270 14.19 -3.19 -24.88
N ALA A 271 14.33 -3.31 -23.58
CA ALA A 271 15.09 -2.40 -22.71
C ALA A 271 16.53 -2.89 -22.43
N ALA A 272 17.00 -3.96 -23.14
CA ALA A 272 18.35 -4.53 -23.02
C ALA A 272 19.30 -3.95 -24.05
#